data_bba0fa9077f3045bad880361b0d6b92c
#
_entry.id   bba0fa9077f3045bad880361b0d6b92c
#
_cell.length_a   1.000
_cell.length_b   1.000
_cell.length_c   1.000
_cell.angle_alpha   90.00
_cell.angle_beta   90.00
_cell.angle_gamma   90.00
#
_symmetry.space_group_name_H-M   'P 1'
#
loop_
_entity.id
_entity.type
_entity.pdbx_description
1 polymer ?
#
loop_
_entity_poly.entity_id
_entity_poly.type
_entity_poly.pdbx_seq_one_letter_code
_entity_poly.pdbx_strand_id
1 'polypeptide(L)'
;IALASGAPLFAGILTGVIGGIVVASISGSQLSVSGPAAGLTVIVFGAIASLGSYETFLLAVVLAGILQIFLGILKAGIIANYFPSSVIEGMLAAIGIILILKQIPHAVGFDSDFEGDQSFIQPNHENTFSALLSSLDMISYGAVIISILSLLIMIYWPGIKKLSAIPAAILVVILGIVLSMVFQNTALALSPEQLVTIPVVGSYNEFMALFVFPDFTQIGNKDVWTVAFTIAIVASIETLLCIEAVDKVDPYKRVSPTNRELVAQGVGNMTSGLLGGLPMTSVIVRSSVNVNSGGKTKMSAFLHGFWLLLSLLFIPFLLNKIPLASLAAILLITGYKLAKLSLFKKMWRNGRDQFIPFIVTVLAVVFTDLLKGVAFGMMIGIFYILRTNLRNSYFYKIEKNGEKNVIRIKLAQEVSFLNKAAIQQTLLKLPKESNVIIDGSDSLFIDKDVLEIIHNFKHNAFSKGTIVEILNIRDHYDVSNTKEFVLKIEKIN
;
A
#
# COMPACT_ATOMS: atom_id res chain seq x y z
N ILE A 1 -2.68 -15.22 -9.40
CA ILE A 1 -2.04 -15.31 -8.07
C ILE A 1 -1.96 -16.76 -7.60
N ALA A 2 -3.04 -17.55 -7.58
CA ALA A 2 -3.00 -18.94 -7.12
C ALA A 2 -1.96 -19.78 -7.88
N LEU A 3 -1.97 -19.77 -9.21
CA LEU A 3 -0.98 -20.46 -10.04
C LEU A 3 0.45 -20.00 -9.74
N ALA A 4 0.68 -18.70 -9.70
CA ALA A 4 1.98 -18.13 -9.40
C ALA A 4 2.47 -18.48 -7.97
N SER A 5 1.56 -18.83 -7.08
CA SER A 5 1.85 -19.27 -5.70
C SER A 5 2.00 -20.79 -5.57
N GLY A 6 1.87 -21.57 -6.65
CA GLY A 6 1.87 -23.03 -6.58
C GLY A 6 0.65 -23.64 -5.87
N ALA A 7 -0.43 -22.89 -5.75
CA ALA A 7 -1.66 -23.30 -5.08
C ALA A 7 -2.75 -23.71 -6.09
N PRO A 8 -3.75 -24.49 -5.67
CA PRO A 8 -4.89 -24.85 -6.52
C PRO A 8 -5.60 -23.60 -7.05
N LEU A 9 -6.04 -23.60 -8.32
CA LEU A 9 -6.74 -22.49 -8.96
C LEU A 9 -7.94 -21.99 -8.16
N PHE A 10 -8.71 -22.93 -7.60
CA PHE A 10 -9.88 -22.63 -6.79
C PHE A 10 -9.55 -21.79 -5.54
N ALA A 11 -8.38 -22.00 -4.93
CA ALA A 11 -7.96 -21.28 -3.73
C ALA A 11 -7.97 -19.76 -3.93
N GLY A 12 -7.53 -19.28 -5.09
CA GLY A 12 -7.54 -17.84 -5.40
C GLY A 12 -8.96 -17.23 -5.49
N ILE A 13 -9.88 -17.98 -6.11
CA ILE A 13 -11.29 -17.55 -6.25
C ILE A 13 -11.98 -17.57 -4.89
N LEU A 14 -11.81 -18.66 -4.14
CA LEU A 14 -12.33 -18.81 -2.79
C LEU A 14 -11.89 -17.67 -1.88
N THR A 15 -10.61 -17.33 -1.93
CA THR A 15 -10.05 -16.16 -1.19
C THR A 15 -10.73 -14.87 -1.59
N GLY A 16 -11.02 -14.66 -2.88
CA GLY A 16 -11.77 -13.50 -3.36
C GLY A 16 -13.21 -13.44 -2.82
N VAL A 17 -13.89 -14.57 -2.78
CA VAL A 17 -15.24 -14.71 -2.21
C VAL A 17 -15.23 -14.39 -0.70
N ILE A 18 -14.30 -14.97 0.05
CA ILE A 18 -14.17 -14.75 1.49
C ILE A 18 -13.81 -13.29 1.77
N GLY A 19 -12.88 -12.70 1.01
CA GLY A 19 -12.52 -11.29 1.11
C GLY A 19 -13.71 -10.36 0.88
N GLY A 20 -14.54 -10.66 -0.12
CA GLY A 20 -15.75 -9.89 -0.40
C GLY A 20 -16.87 -10.10 0.64
N ILE A 21 -17.14 -11.30 1.08
CA ILE A 21 -18.27 -11.58 2.00
C ILE A 21 -17.85 -11.40 3.47
N VAL A 22 -16.82 -12.12 3.92
CA VAL A 22 -16.44 -12.13 5.34
C VAL A 22 -15.73 -10.85 5.73
N VAL A 23 -14.66 -10.50 5.02
CA VAL A 23 -13.87 -9.31 5.38
C VAL A 23 -14.68 -8.04 5.20
N ALA A 24 -15.38 -7.85 4.07
CA ALA A 24 -16.17 -6.64 3.84
C ALA A 24 -17.31 -6.46 4.88
N SER A 25 -17.85 -7.56 5.43
CA SER A 25 -18.87 -7.48 6.49
C SER A 25 -18.30 -6.89 7.78
N ILE A 26 -17.08 -7.26 8.15
CA ILE A 26 -16.40 -6.86 9.40
C ILE A 26 -15.63 -5.55 9.22
N SER A 27 -15.02 -5.33 8.05
CA SER A 27 -14.18 -4.19 7.72
C SER A 27 -14.82 -2.86 8.08
N GLY A 28 -13.99 -1.90 8.48
CA GLY A 28 -14.38 -0.50 8.69
C GLY A 28 -14.20 0.37 7.45
N SER A 29 -13.40 -0.08 6.48
CA SER A 29 -13.21 0.63 5.21
C SER A 29 -14.45 0.55 4.33
N GLN A 30 -14.78 1.69 3.68
CA GLN A 30 -15.96 1.77 2.83
C GLN A 30 -15.69 1.32 1.39
N LEU A 31 -14.45 1.35 0.94
CA LEU A 31 -14.11 1.14 -0.47
C LEU A 31 -13.06 0.06 -0.69
N SER A 32 -12.44 -0.42 0.38
CA SER A 32 -11.45 -1.49 0.31
C SER A 32 -12.10 -2.79 -0.19
N VAL A 33 -11.38 -3.47 -1.08
CA VAL A 33 -11.72 -4.80 -1.57
C VAL A 33 -10.57 -5.74 -1.22
N SER A 34 -10.86 -6.75 -0.40
CA SER A 34 -9.89 -7.75 0.05
C SER A 34 -9.90 -8.97 -0.86
N GLY A 35 -8.78 -9.67 -0.91
CA GLY A 35 -8.63 -10.89 -1.69
C GLY A 35 -7.16 -11.36 -1.73
N PRO A 36 -6.84 -12.38 -2.54
CA PRO A 36 -5.47 -12.87 -2.63
C PRO A 36 -4.53 -11.75 -3.06
N ALA A 37 -3.39 -11.62 -2.36
CA ALA A 37 -2.46 -10.53 -2.49
C ALA A 37 -1.27 -10.91 -3.38
N ALA A 38 -0.96 -10.07 -4.36
CA ALA A 38 0.20 -10.26 -5.24
C ALA A 38 1.52 -10.19 -4.46
N GLY A 39 1.61 -9.30 -3.45
CA GLY A 39 2.81 -9.16 -2.62
C GLY A 39 3.12 -10.39 -1.75
N LEU A 40 2.16 -11.30 -1.55
CA LEU A 40 2.37 -12.55 -0.82
C LEU A 40 2.72 -13.74 -1.72
N THR A 41 2.65 -13.61 -3.05
CA THR A 41 2.80 -14.72 -4.00
C THR A 41 4.10 -15.51 -3.78
N VAL A 42 5.24 -14.81 -3.72
CA VAL A 42 6.56 -15.43 -3.52
C VAL A 42 6.68 -16.09 -2.14
N ILE A 43 6.11 -15.45 -1.11
CA ILE A 43 6.11 -15.98 0.26
C ILE A 43 5.29 -17.27 0.31
N VAL A 44 4.11 -17.28 -0.33
CA VAL A 44 3.22 -18.46 -0.38
C VAL A 44 3.90 -19.59 -1.13
N PHE A 45 4.49 -19.32 -2.30
CA PHE A 45 5.21 -20.32 -3.08
C PHE A 45 6.34 -20.96 -2.27
N GLY A 46 7.20 -20.15 -1.65
CA GLY A 46 8.29 -20.62 -0.80
C GLY A 46 7.79 -21.39 0.44
N ALA A 47 6.68 -20.94 1.03
CA ALA A 47 6.07 -21.59 2.18
C ALA A 47 5.49 -22.97 1.87
N ILE A 48 4.76 -23.11 0.75
CA ILE A 48 4.23 -24.42 0.31
C ILE A 48 5.39 -25.38 0.04
N ALA A 49 6.46 -24.90 -0.65
CA ALA A 49 7.64 -25.72 -0.93
C ALA A 49 8.37 -26.15 0.35
N SER A 50 8.55 -25.26 1.33
CA SER A 50 9.28 -25.54 2.57
C SER A 50 8.49 -26.43 3.54
N LEU A 51 7.17 -26.30 3.58
CA LEU A 51 6.28 -27.10 4.44
C LEU A 51 5.91 -28.46 3.84
N GLY A 52 6.18 -28.67 2.54
CA GLY A 52 6.03 -29.94 1.85
C GLY A 52 4.59 -30.34 1.49
N SER A 53 3.57 -29.66 2.01
CA SER A 53 2.17 -29.88 1.63
C SER A 53 1.33 -28.61 1.73
N TYR A 54 0.28 -28.54 0.90
CA TYR A 54 -0.65 -27.43 0.90
C TYR A 54 -1.49 -27.40 2.19
N GLU A 55 -1.86 -28.54 2.72
CA GLU A 55 -2.63 -28.70 3.97
C GLU A 55 -1.87 -28.14 5.18
N THR A 56 -0.57 -28.41 5.25
CA THR A 56 0.32 -27.85 6.29
C THR A 56 0.45 -26.33 6.14
N PHE A 57 0.56 -25.84 4.91
CA PHE A 57 0.57 -24.40 4.63
C PHE A 57 -0.75 -23.71 5.05
N LEU A 58 -1.90 -24.35 4.82
CA LEU A 58 -3.21 -23.84 5.26
C LEU A 58 -3.29 -23.63 6.78
N LEU A 59 -2.67 -24.53 7.56
CA LEU A 59 -2.56 -24.33 8.99
C LEU A 59 -1.79 -23.06 9.34
N ALA A 60 -0.69 -22.78 8.64
CA ALA A 60 0.05 -21.53 8.83
C ALA A 60 -0.79 -20.29 8.50
N VAL A 61 -1.66 -20.36 7.48
CA VAL A 61 -2.60 -19.27 7.13
C VAL A 61 -3.64 -19.05 8.23
N VAL A 62 -4.19 -20.13 8.81
CA VAL A 62 -5.11 -20.03 9.96
C VAL A 62 -4.45 -19.36 11.14
N LEU A 63 -3.24 -19.80 11.50
CA LEU A 63 -2.48 -19.22 12.61
C LEU A 63 -2.11 -17.77 12.34
N ALA A 64 -1.74 -17.43 11.09
CA ALA A 64 -1.50 -16.04 10.69
C ALA A 64 -2.74 -15.17 10.88
N GLY A 65 -3.93 -15.66 10.54
CA GLY A 65 -5.19 -14.98 10.79
C GLY A 65 -5.43 -14.71 12.28
N ILE A 66 -5.17 -15.68 13.14
CA ILE A 66 -5.26 -15.53 14.61
C ILE A 66 -4.28 -14.46 15.10
N LEU A 67 -3.03 -14.49 14.63
CA LEU A 67 -2.02 -13.49 14.98
C LEU A 67 -2.44 -12.08 14.53
N GLN A 68 -3.04 -11.92 13.35
CA GLN A 68 -3.54 -10.62 12.88
C GLN A 68 -4.70 -10.09 13.73
N ILE A 69 -5.62 -10.97 14.17
CA ILE A 69 -6.68 -10.59 15.11
C ILE A 69 -6.04 -10.05 16.41
N PHE A 70 -5.04 -10.74 16.92
CA PHE A 70 -4.32 -10.32 18.11
C PHE A 70 -3.62 -8.98 17.93
N LEU A 71 -2.94 -8.77 16.80
CA LEU A 71 -2.34 -7.46 16.45
C LEU A 71 -3.39 -6.34 16.40
N GLY A 72 -4.57 -6.61 15.86
CA GLY A 72 -5.69 -5.65 15.83
C GLY A 72 -6.18 -5.28 17.23
N ILE A 73 -6.32 -6.27 18.14
CA ILE A 73 -6.71 -6.08 19.54
C ILE A 73 -5.63 -5.27 20.30
N LEU A 74 -4.36 -5.55 20.07
CA LEU A 74 -3.23 -4.80 20.62
C LEU A 74 -3.06 -3.40 20.03
N LYS A 75 -3.97 -2.98 19.13
CA LYS A 75 -3.96 -1.67 18.46
C LYS A 75 -2.69 -1.42 17.61
N ALA A 76 -2.07 -2.47 17.08
CA ALA A 76 -0.90 -2.36 16.22
C ALA A 76 -1.18 -1.61 14.90
N GLY A 77 -2.44 -1.42 14.52
CA GLY A 77 -2.85 -0.64 13.35
C GLY A 77 -2.41 0.83 13.39
N ILE A 78 -2.02 1.35 14.56
CA ILE A 78 -1.44 2.70 14.69
C ILE A 78 -0.21 2.91 13.80
N ILE A 79 0.51 1.84 13.44
CA ILE A 79 1.68 1.88 12.55
C ILE A 79 1.33 2.53 11.20
N ALA A 80 0.09 2.40 10.73
CA ALA A 80 -0.38 3.02 9.49
C ALA A 80 -0.19 4.55 9.49
N ASN A 81 -0.38 5.20 10.63
CA ASN A 81 -0.27 6.66 10.75
C ASN A 81 1.16 7.20 10.58
N TYR A 82 2.16 6.33 10.64
CA TYR A 82 3.57 6.70 10.48
C TYR A 82 4.08 6.57 9.05
N PHE A 83 3.23 6.15 8.10
CA PHE A 83 3.62 6.11 6.70
C PHE A 83 3.60 7.52 6.08
N PRO A 84 4.76 8.02 5.57
CA PRO A 84 4.81 9.33 4.92
C PRO A 84 3.90 9.37 3.70
N SER A 85 3.14 10.45 3.54
CA SER A 85 2.22 10.60 2.40
C SER A 85 2.90 10.51 1.04
N SER A 86 4.16 10.95 0.93
CA SER A 86 4.97 10.83 -0.28
C SER A 86 5.26 9.38 -0.66
N VAL A 87 5.50 8.51 0.34
CA VAL A 87 5.73 7.07 0.12
C VAL A 87 4.46 6.39 -0.38
N ILE A 88 3.30 6.69 0.24
CA ILE A 88 2.01 6.11 -0.17
C ILE A 88 1.63 6.56 -1.59
N GLU A 89 1.81 7.86 -1.92
CA GLU A 89 1.58 8.38 -3.26
C GLU A 89 2.56 7.77 -4.28
N GLY A 90 3.82 7.54 -3.87
CA GLY A 90 4.83 6.82 -4.67
C GLY A 90 4.44 5.37 -4.94
N MET A 91 3.95 4.67 -3.92
CA MET A 91 3.42 3.32 -4.04
C MET A 91 2.25 3.25 -5.03
N LEU A 92 1.28 4.16 -4.92
CA LEU A 92 0.15 4.23 -5.85
C LEU A 92 0.60 4.43 -7.30
N ALA A 93 1.54 5.38 -7.52
CA ALA A 93 2.09 5.63 -8.85
C ALA A 93 2.85 4.42 -9.39
N ALA A 94 3.67 3.76 -8.56
CA ALA A 94 4.41 2.56 -8.93
C ALA A 94 3.50 1.41 -9.33
N ILE A 95 2.46 1.12 -8.54
CA ILE A 95 1.44 0.12 -8.88
C ILE A 95 0.78 0.45 -10.22
N GLY A 96 0.47 1.73 -10.46
CA GLY A 96 -0.07 2.17 -11.74
C GLY A 96 0.88 1.89 -12.91
N ILE A 97 2.18 2.15 -12.75
CA ILE A 97 3.21 1.87 -13.76
C ILE A 97 3.35 0.36 -13.98
N ILE A 98 3.45 -0.44 -12.92
CA ILE A 98 3.55 -1.90 -13.01
C ILE A 98 2.33 -2.47 -13.73
N LEU A 99 1.11 -2.01 -13.40
CA LEU A 99 -0.10 -2.44 -14.11
C LEU A 99 -0.01 -2.16 -15.61
N ILE A 100 0.46 -0.96 -16.00
CA ILE A 100 0.62 -0.65 -17.42
C ILE A 100 1.64 -1.60 -18.07
N LEU A 101 2.81 -1.75 -17.47
CA LEU A 101 3.88 -2.59 -18.04
C LEU A 101 3.49 -4.07 -18.15
N LYS A 102 2.85 -4.61 -17.11
CA LYS A 102 2.43 -6.03 -17.05
C LYS A 102 1.20 -6.33 -17.91
N GLN A 103 0.36 -5.35 -18.20
CA GLN A 103 -0.85 -5.58 -19.00
C GLN A 103 -0.65 -5.37 -20.49
N ILE A 104 0.45 -4.76 -20.94
CA ILE A 104 0.76 -4.63 -22.38
C ILE A 104 0.94 -6.01 -23.05
N PRO A 105 1.70 -6.98 -22.51
CA PRO A 105 1.78 -8.32 -23.06
C PRO A 105 0.41 -8.99 -23.22
N HIS A 106 -0.42 -8.99 -22.18
CA HIS A 106 -1.78 -9.54 -22.22
C HIS A 106 -2.68 -8.83 -23.24
N ALA A 107 -2.51 -7.52 -23.43
CA ALA A 107 -3.26 -6.74 -24.40
C ALA A 107 -2.93 -7.13 -25.85
N VAL A 108 -1.73 -7.63 -26.11
CA VAL A 108 -1.31 -8.13 -27.45
C VAL A 108 -1.45 -9.65 -27.58
N GLY A 109 -1.90 -10.32 -26.52
CA GLY A 109 -2.16 -11.76 -26.50
C GLY A 109 -0.95 -12.63 -26.18
N PHE A 110 0.07 -12.06 -25.53
CA PHE A 110 1.19 -12.81 -24.98
C PHE A 110 0.91 -13.08 -23.48
N ASP A 111 0.49 -14.30 -23.17
CA ASP A 111 -0.01 -14.70 -21.87
C ASP A 111 0.87 -15.78 -21.19
N SER A 112 2.20 -15.71 -21.40
CA SER A 112 3.17 -16.60 -20.74
C SER A 112 3.32 -16.33 -19.25
N ASP A 113 3.00 -15.13 -18.80
CA ASP A 113 3.04 -14.73 -17.40
C ASP A 113 1.68 -14.91 -16.73
N PHE A 114 1.73 -15.24 -15.44
CA PHE A 114 0.51 -15.33 -14.66
C PHE A 114 -0.05 -13.94 -14.37
N GLU A 115 -1.29 -13.71 -14.76
CA GLU A 115 -1.98 -12.47 -14.43
C GLU A 115 -2.04 -12.25 -12.90
N GLY A 116 -1.66 -11.03 -12.46
CA GLY A 116 -1.64 -10.65 -11.05
C GLY A 116 -0.29 -10.76 -10.37
N ASP A 117 0.76 -11.25 -11.01
CA ASP A 117 2.13 -11.11 -10.50
C ASP A 117 2.62 -9.68 -10.72
N GLN A 118 2.96 -8.98 -9.61
CA GLN A 118 3.47 -7.61 -9.62
C GLN A 118 4.97 -7.52 -9.36
N SER A 119 5.67 -8.64 -9.27
CA SER A 119 7.11 -8.69 -9.06
C SER A 119 7.87 -8.29 -10.33
N PHE A 120 9.00 -7.62 -10.18
CA PHE A 120 9.88 -7.28 -11.31
C PHE A 120 10.49 -8.54 -11.95
N ILE A 121 10.98 -9.47 -11.13
CA ILE A 121 11.47 -10.79 -11.56
C ILE A 121 10.32 -11.79 -11.35
N GLN A 122 9.97 -12.49 -12.41
CA GLN A 122 8.88 -13.45 -12.47
C GLN A 122 9.36 -14.85 -12.07
N PRO A 123 8.46 -15.80 -11.73
CA PRO A 123 8.83 -17.16 -11.39
C PRO A 123 9.55 -17.92 -12.51
N ASN A 124 9.35 -17.54 -13.77
CA ASN A 124 10.05 -18.06 -14.96
C ASN A 124 11.46 -17.49 -15.15
N HIS A 125 11.98 -16.68 -14.20
CA HIS A 125 13.24 -15.95 -14.26
C HIS A 125 13.31 -14.83 -15.31
N GLU A 126 12.21 -14.50 -15.98
CA GLU A 126 12.13 -13.32 -16.82
C GLU A 126 11.88 -12.06 -15.97
N ASN A 127 12.18 -10.90 -16.52
CA ASN A 127 11.82 -9.64 -15.90
C ASN A 127 10.72 -8.92 -16.69
N THR A 128 10.08 -7.94 -16.08
CA THR A 128 8.98 -7.19 -16.70
C THR A 128 9.32 -6.61 -18.07
N PHE A 129 10.58 -6.22 -18.32
CA PHE A 129 11.00 -5.65 -19.61
C PHE A 129 11.30 -6.74 -20.63
N SER A 130 11.87 -7.89 -20.23
CA SER A 130 12.07 -9.02 -21.16
C SER A 130 10.73 -9.58 -21.64
N ALA A 131 9.75 -9.74 -20.74
CA ALA A 131 8.40 -10.15 -21.11
C ALA A 131 7.74 -9.17 -22.10
N LEU A 132 7.95 -7.86 -21.90
CA LEU A 132 7.46 -6.83 -22.83
C LEU A 132 8.12 -6.96 -24.23
N LEU A 133 9.41 -7.24 -24.30
CA LEU A 133 10.11 -7.44 -25.57
C LEU A 133 9.65 -8.73 -26.26
N SER A 134 9.57 -9.85 -25.53
CA SER A 134 9.09 -11.13 -26.05
C SER A 134 7.65 -11.07 -26.58
N SER A 135 6.82 -10.20 -25.99
CA SER A 135 5.44 -10.01 -26.45
C SER A 135 5.33 -9.39 -27.84
N LEU A 136 6.37 -8.69 -28.32
CA LEU A 136 6.39 -8.11 -29.67
C LEU A 136 6.59 -9.17 -30.78
N ASP A 137 7.18 -10.31 -30.43
CA ASP A 137 7.43 -11.40 -31.34
C ASP A 137 6.24 -12.37 -31.52
N MET A 138 5.26 -12.31 -30.57
CA MET A 138 4.13 -13.23 -30.50
C MET A 138 2.78 -12.50 -30.44
N ILE A 139 2.53 -11.61 -31.38
CA ILE A 139 1.31 -10.80 -31.42
C ILE A 139 0.12 -11.62 -31.93
N SER A 140 -0.95 -11.72 -31.12
CA SER A 140 -2.25 -12.26 -31.53
C SER A 140 -3.15 -11.14 -32.06
N TYR A 141 -3.43 -11.16 -33.38
CA TYR A 141 -4.29 -10.11 -33.97
C TYR A 141 -5.70 -10.06 -33.37
N GLY A 142 -6.26 -11.22 -32.99
CA GLY A 142 -7.55 -11.27 -32.29
C GLY A 142 -7.54 -10.56 -30.95
N ALA A 143 -6.51 -10.79 -30.14
CA ALA A 143 -6.31 -10.14 -28.85
C ALA A 143 -6.12 -8.62 -29.01
N VAL A 144 -5.31 -8.19 -29.97
CA VAL A 144 -5.08 -6.76 -30.27
C VAL A 144 -6.37 -6.05 -30.64
N ILE A 145 -7.19 -6.64 -31.53
CA ILE A 145 -8.49 -6.05 -31.93
C ILE A 145 -9.40 -5.90 -30.70
N ILE A 146 -9.49 -6.95 -29.87
CA ILE A 146 -10.30 -6.92 -28.64
C ILE A 146 -9.80 -5.84 -27.69
N SER A 147 -8.49 -5.74 -27.48
CA SER A 147 -7.87 -4.73 -26.60
C SER A 147 -8.15 -3.31 -27.08
N ILE A 148 -7.95 -3.04 -28.37
CA ILE A 148 -8.17 -1.69 -28.93
C ILE A 148 -9.64 -1.30 -28.80
N LEU A 149 -10.57 -2.17 -29.14
CA LEU A 149 -12.02 -1.88 -29.00
C LEU A 149 -12.40 -1.70 -27.52
N SER A 150 -11.83 -2.50 -26.64
CA SER A 150 -12.03 -2.39 -25.19
C SER A 150 -11.51 -1.05 -24.65
N LEU A 151 -10.31 -0.63 -25.06
CA LEU A 151 -9.73 0.67 -24.69
C LEU A 151 -10.57 1.83 -25.20
N LEU A 152 -11.06 1.77 -26.45
CA LEU A 152 -11.95 2.79 -27.01
C LEU A 152 -13.22 2.92 -26.16
N ILE A 153 -13.85 1.80 -25.80
CA ILE A 153 -15.02 1.83 -24.91
C ILE A 153 -14.65 2.43 -23.54
N MET A 154 -13.56 2.01 -22.92
CA MET A 154 -13.14 2.51 -21.61
C MET A 154 -12.87 4.02 -21.61
N ILE A 155 -12.39 4.59 -22.73
CA ILE A 155 -12.06 6.02 -22.86
C ILE A 155 -13.31 6.85 -23.19
N TYR A 156 -14.11 6.44 -24.17
CA TYR A 156 -15.18 7.26 -24.72
C TYR A 156 -16.53 7.06 -24.03
N TRP A 157 -16.83 5.84 -23.54
CA TRP A 157 -18.13 5.54 -22.92
C TRP A 157 -18.50 6.41 -21.73
N PRO A 158 -17.55 6.71 -20.78
CA PRO A 158 -17.88 7.56 -19.63
C PRO A 158 -18.30 8.99 -20.00
N GLY A 159 -17.96 9.45 -21.22
CA GLY A 159 -18.36 10.76 -21.75
C GLY A 159 -19.83 10.82 -22.25
N ILE A 160 -20.47 9.68 -22.45
CA ILE A 160 -21.82 9.58 -22.98
C ILE A 160 -22.84 9.63 -21.84
N LYS A 161 -23.29 10.84 -21.46
CA LYS A 161 -24.18 11.09 -20.31
C LYS A 161 -25.46 10.21 -20.28
N LYS A 162 -26.06 9.90 -21.42
CA LYS A 162 -27.27 9.07 -21.50
C LYS A 162 -27.07 7.60 -21.14
N LEU A 163 -25.86 7.09 -21.27
CA LEU A 163 -25.49 5.68 -21.08
C LEU A 163 -24.58 5.45 -19.87
N SER A 164 -24.31 6.49 -19.08
CA SER A 164 -23.42 6.44 -17.91
C SER A 164 -23.91 5.52 -16.77
N ALA A 165 -25.18 5.08 -16.83
CA ALA A 165 -25.72 4.09 -15.88
C ALA A 165 -25.06 2.69 -16.04
N ILE A 166 -24.52 2.36 -17.23
CA ILE A 166 -23.86 1.08 -17.47
C ILE A 166 -22.35 1.29 -17.36
N PRO A 167 -21.65 0.65 -16.41
CA PRO A 167 -20.20 0.75 -16.31
C PRO A 167 -19.49 0.24 -17.58
N ALA A 168 -18.53 1.01 -18.09
CA ALA A 168 -17.77 0.67 -19.30
C ALA A 168 -17.12 -0.73 -19.21
N ALA A 169 -16.65 -1.13 -18.02
CA ALA A 169 -16.02 -2.44 -17.81
C ALA A 169 -16.96 -3.62 -18.12
N ILE A 170 -18.25 -3.51 -17.81
CA ILE A 170 -19.21 -4.58 -18.12
C ILE A 170 -19.37 -4.72 -19.63
N LEU A 171 -19.43 -3.61 -20.37
CA LEU A 171 -19.52 -3.63 -21.83
C LEU A 171 -18.27 -4.23 -22.46
N VAL A 172 -17.10 -3.91 -21.94
CA VAL A 172 -15.82 -4.47 -22.37
C VAL A 172 -15.79 -5.99 -22.22
N VAL A 173 -16.26 -6.50 -21.07
CA VAL A 173 -16.32 -7.96 -20.83
C VAL A 173 -17.31 -8.62 -21.78
N ILE A 174 -18.52 -8.06 -21.94
CA ILE A 174 -19.53 -8.60 -22.86
C ILE A 174 -19.02 -8.58 -24.30
N LEU A 175 -18.45 -7.45 -24.74
CA LEU A 175 -17.86 -7.35 -26.07
C LEU A 175 -16.76 -8.38 -26.28
N GLY A 176 -15.88 -8.55 -25.30
CA GLY A 176 -14.80 -9.53 -25.35
C GLY A 176 -15.31 -10.95 -25.53
N ILE A 177 -16.32 -11.36 -24.74
CA ILE A 177 -16.95 -12.69 -24.88
C ILE A 177 -17.57 -12.85 -26.28
N VAL A 178 -18.31 -11.86 -26.76
CA VAL A 178 -18.94 -11.92 -28.07
C VAL A 178 -17.90 -12.04 -29.19
N LEU A 179 -16.84 -11.21 -29.16
CA LEU A 179 -15.77 -11.27 -30.15
C LEU A 179 -14.98 -12.57 -30.06
N SER A 180 -14.68 -13.09 -28.89
CA SER A 180 -14.04 -14.39 -28.70
C SER A 180 -14.86 -15.52 -29.37
N MET A 181 -16.20 -15.48 -29.22
CA MET A 181 -17.08 -16.46 -29.88
C MET A 181 -17.13 -16.28 -31.40
N VAL A 182 -17.17 -15.04 -31.89
CA VAL A 182 -17.18 -14.74 -33.33
C VAL A 182 -15.86 -15.15 -34.00
N PHE A 183 -14.73 -14.97 -33.32
CA PHE A 183 -13.41 -15.28 -33.83
C PHE A 183 -13.06 -16.78 -33.82
N GLN A 184 -13.80 -17.59 -33.06
CA GLN A 184 -13.47 -19.00 -32.78
C GLN A 184 -13.17 -19.86 -34.03
N ASN A 185 -13.79 -19.57 -35.18
CA ASN A 185 -13.60 -20.29 -36.43
C ASN A 185 -12.90 -19.44 -37.52
N THR A 186 -12.15 -18.43 -37.12
CA THR A 186 -11.46 -17.51 -38.04
C THR A 186 -9.96 -17.52 -37.79
N ALA A 187 -9.18 -16.85 -38.62
CA ALA A 187 -7.75 -16.60 -38.42
C ALA A 187 -7.46 -15.70 -37.15
N LEU A 188 -8.49 -15.13 -36.56
CA LEU A 188 -8.43 -14.29 -35.35
C LEU A 188 -8.77 -15.07 -34.09
N ALA A 189 -8.90 -16.41 -34.16
CA ALA A 189 -9.22 -17.26 -33.01
C ALA A 189 -8.19 -17.05 -31.87
N LEU A 190 -8.70 -16.93 -30.64
CA LEU A 190 -7.86 -16.86 -29.44
C LEU A 190 -7.46 -18.26 -29.00
N SER A 191 -6.23 -18.41 -28.51
CA SER A 191 -5.79 -19.66 -27.86
C SER A 191 -6.44 -19.81 -26.47
N PRO A 192 -6.56 -21.04 -25.93
CA PRO A 192 -7.10 -21.26 -24.59
C PRO A 192 -6.34 -20.49 -23.49
N GLU A 193 -5.05 -20.26 -23.68
CA GLU A 193 -4.19 -19.53 -22.74
C GLU A 193 -4.54 -18.03 -22.68
N GLN A 194 -5.13 -17.48 -23.76
CA GLN A 194 -5.59 -16.10 -23.85
C GLN A 194 -6.97 -15.87 -23.25
N LEU A 195 -7.56 -16.90 -22.66
CA LEU A 195 -8.86 -16.86 -22.00
C LEU A 195 -8.72 -17.10 -20.50
N VAL A 196 -9.68 -16.56 -19.75
CA VAL A 196 -9.80 -16.84 -18.31
C VAL A 196 -9.99 -18.33 -18.08
N THR A 197 -9.26 -18.92 -17.13
CA THR A 197 -9.36 -20.34 -16.78
C THR A 197 -9.88 -20.49 -15.35
N ILE A 198 -11.10 -21.00 -15.22
CA ILE A 198 -11.77 -21.25 -13.95
C ILE A 198 -12.21 -22.73 -13.92
N PRO A 199 -12.09 -23.45 -12.80
CA PRO A 199 -12.60 -24.81 -12.67
C PRO A 199 -14.09 -24.85 -12.96
N VAL A 200 -14.51 -25.74 -13.88
CA VAL A 200 -15.92 -26.01 -14.16
C VAL A 200 -16.32 -27.27 -13.39
N VAL A 201 -17.32 -27.15 -12.56
CA VAL A 201 -17.79 -28.23 -11.67
C VAL A 201 -19.11 -28.73 -12.18
N GLY A 202 -19.19 -30.02 -12.47
CA GLY A 202 -20.40 -30.66 -13.00
C GLY A 202 -21.33 -31.23 -11.92
N SER A 203 -20.82 -31.41 -10.69
CA SER A 203 -21.58 -32.02 -9.60
C SER A 203 -21.24 -31.41 -8.24
N TYR A 204 -22.17 -31.60 -7.27
CA TYR A 204 -21.95 -31.17 -5.88
C TYR A 204 -20.72 -31.84 -5.24
N ASN A 205 -20.48 -33.09 -5.53
CA ASN A 205 -19.33 -33.83 -4.98
C ASN A 205 -18.00 -33.26 -5.53
N GLU A 206 -17.94 -32.94 -6.81
CA GLU A 206 -16.78 -32.27 -7.41
C GLU A 206 -16.55 -30.90 -6.80
N PHE A 207 -17.63 -30.13 -6.52
CA PHE A 207 -17.51 -28.84 -5.85
C PHE A 207 -16.94 -28.99 -4.44
N MET A 208 -17.42 -29.97 -3.67
CA MET A 208 -16.90 -30.24 -2.34
C MET A 208 -15.44 -30.72 -2.36
N ALA A 209 -15.03 -31.43 -3.40
CA ALA A 209 -13.64 -31.88 -3.57
C ALA A 209 -12.64 -30.75 -3.86
N LEU A 210 -13.11 -29.56 -4.21
CA LEU A 210 -12.25 -28.38 -4.39
C LEU A 210 -11.77 -27.78 -3.06
N PHE A 211 -12.45 -28.08 -1.95
CA PHE A 211 -12.07 -27.59 -0.63
C PHE A 211 -10.95 -28.44 -0.05
N VAL A 212 -9.88 -27.80 0.35
CA VAL A 212 -8.75 -28.42 1.03
C VAL A 212 -8.75 -27.93 2.48
N PHE A 213 -8.55 -28.82 3.43
CA PHE A 213 -8.58 -28.48 4.85
C PHE A 213 -7.18 -28.50 5.45
N PRO A 214 -6.91 -27.67 6.47
CA PRO A 214 -5.60 -27.61 7.12
C PRO A 214 -5.30 -28.88 7.91
N ASP A 215 -4.04 -29.31 7.91
CA ASP A 215 -3.53 -30.40 8.75
C ASP A 215 -3.17 -29.90 10.14
N PHE A 216 -4.10 -30.04 11.09
CA PHE A 216 -3.89 -29.61 12.49
C PHE A 216 -2.88 -30.45 13.26
N THR A 217 -2.46 -31.60 12.74
CA THR A 217 -1.45 -32.45 13.42
C THR A 217 -0.08 -31.75 13.43
N GLN A 218 0.15 -30.82 12.51
CA GLN A 218 1.39 -30.07 12.34
C GLN A 218 1.50 -28.82 13.24
N ILE A 219 0.59 -28.63 14.21
CA ILE A 219 0.59 -27.43 15.08
C ILE A 219 1.86 -27.31 15.94
N GLY A 220 2.54 -28.42 16.20
CA GLY A 220 3.84 -28.47 16.91
C GLY A 220 5.06 -28.16 16.02
N ASN A 221 4.88 -28.07 14.71
CA ASN A 221 5.96 -27.81 13.76
C ASN A 221 6.39 -26.34 13.81
N LYS A 222 7.68 -26.09 14.09
CA LYS A 222 8.26 -24.75 14.21
C LYS A 222 8.20 -23.97 12.89
N ASP A 223 8.34 -24.67 11.77
CA ASP A 223 8.31 -24.03 10.45
C ASP A 223 6.93 -23.47 10.12
N VAL A 224 5.86 -24.16 10.54
CA VAL A 224 4.46 -23.67 10.43
C VAL A 224 4.31 -22.34 11.17
N TRP A 225 4.83 -22.21 12.39
CA TRP A 225 4.79 -20.97 13.15
C TRP A 225 5.65 -19.86 12.51
N THR A 226 6.82 -20.18 11.99
CA THR A 226 7.68 -19.24 11.28
C THR A 226 6.95 -18.65 10.06
N VAL A 227 6.34 -19.49 9.26
CA VAL A 227 5.53 -19.08 8.10
C VAL A 227 4.31 -18.27 8.56
N ALA A 228 3.61 -18.69 9.62
CA ALA A 228 2.46 -17.99 10.16
C ALA A 228 2.81 -16.56 10.62
N PHE A 229 3.90 -16.38 11.36
CA PHE A 229 4.39 -15.06 11.77
C PHE A 229 4.77 -14.21 10.56
N THR A 230 5.46 -14.79 9.59
CA THR A 230 5.85 -14.09 8.36
C THR A 230 4.62 -13.58 7.61
N ILE A 231 3.65 -14.45 7.36
CA ILE A 231 2.39 -14.07 6.69
C ILE A 231 1.64 -13.02 7.51
N ALA A 232 1.51 -13.19 8.83
CA ALA A 232 0.79 -12.25 9.68
C ALA A 232 1.39 -10.84 9.63
N ILE A 233 2.72 -10.73 9.71
CA ILE A 233 3.41 -9.42 9.66
C ILE A 233 3.28 -8.81 8.27
N VAL A 234 3.61 -9.56 7.22
CA VAL A 234 3.63 -9.05 5.84
C VAL A 234 2.23 -8.67 5.38
N ALA A 235 1.23 -9.53 5.61
CA ALA A 235 -0.15 -9.25 5.26
C ALA A 235 -0.73 -8.07 6.07
N SER A 236 -0.32 -7.88 7.33
CA SER A 236 -0.74 -6.72 8.12
C SER A 236 -0.16 -5.43 7.56
N ILE A 237 1.14 -5.39 7.25
CA ILE A 237 1.79 -4.21 6.66
C ILE A 237 1.16 -3.89 5.30
N GLU A 238 0.99 -4.88 4.43
CA GLU A 238 0.38 -4.70 3.12
C GLU A 238 -1.06 -4.18 3.23
N THR A 239 -1.85 -4.74 4.14
CA THR A 239 -3.21 -4.26 4.42
C THR A 239 -3.21 -2.80 4.86
N LEU A 240 -2.38 -2.43 5.83
CA LEU A 240 -2.33 -1.06 6.37
C LEU A 240 -1.91 -0.05 5.29
N LEU A 241 -0.90 -0.39 4.47
CA LEU A 241 -0.48 0.43 3.34
C LEU A 241 -1.59 0.59 2.31
N CYS A 242 -2.29 -0.50 1.97
CA CYS A 242 -3.39 -0.46 1.00
C CYS A 242 -4.57 0.35 1.51
N ILE A 243 -4.93 0.24 2.79
CA ILE A 243 -6.02 1.02 3.40
C ILE A 243 -5.69 2.52 3.36
N GLU A 244 -4.49 2.91 3.76
CA GLU A 244 -4.03 4.30 3.65
C GLU A 244 -4.09 4.82 2.21
N ALA A 245 -3.72 3.98 1.25
CA ALA A 245 -3.80 4.31 -0.17
C ALA A 245 -5.26 4.44 -0.66
N VAL A 246 -6.15 3.54 -0.22
CA VAL A 246 -7.60 3.59 -0.53
C VAL A 246 -8.23 4.85 0.04
N ASP A 247 -7.92 5.22 1.28
CA ASP A 247 -8.43 6.43 1.92
C ASP A 247 -7.97 7.70 1.17
N LYS A 248 -6.77 7.70 0.58
CA LYS A 248 -6.31 8.81 -0.27
C LYS A 248 -7.08 8.95 -1.58
N VAL A 249 -7.47 7.85 -2.20
CA VAL A 249 -8.25 7.86 -3.44
C VAL A 249 -9.76 7.92 -3.20
N ASP A 250 -10.24 7.75 -1.96
CA ASP A 250 -11.64 7.93 -1.59
C ASP A 250 -12.10 9.37 -1.91
N PRO A 251 -13.14 9.56 -2.75
CA PRO A 251 -13.69 10.87 -3.04
C PRO A 251 -14.22 11.61 -1.79
N TYR A 252 -14.64 10.86 -0.78
CA TYR A 252 -15.18 11.40 0.48
C TYR A 252 -14.12 11.62 1.56
N LYS A 253 -12.84 11.23 1.30
CA LYS A 253 -11.71 11.37 2.22
C LYS A 253 -11.96 10.77 3.62
N ARG A 254 -12.68 9.67 3.65
CA ARG A 254 -12.95 8.94 4.90
C ARG A 254 -11.70 8.24 5.38
N VAL A 255 -11.55 8.15 6.69
CA VAL A 255 -10.43 7.44 7.33
C VAL A 255 -10.92 6.09 7.83
N SER A 256 -10.25 5.05 7.40
CA SER A 256 -10.57 3.68 7.79
C SER A 256 -9.98 3.33 9.16
N PRO A 257 -10.74 2.67 10.05
CA PRO A 257 -10.24 2.28 11.37
C PRO A 257 -9.26 1.09 11.25
N THR A 258 -7.96 1.38 11.25
CA THR A 258 -6.87 0.45 10.95
C THR A 258 -6.84 -0.80 11.84
N ASN A 259 -7.14 -0.66 13.14
CA ASN A 259 -7.20 -1.81 14.06
C ASN A 259 -8.35 -2.77 13.72
N ARG A 260 -9.52 -2.22 13.38
CA ARG A 260 -10.66 -3.01 12.93
C ARG A 260 -10.36 -3.72 11.62
N GLU A 261 -9.60 -3.09 10.76
CA GLU A 261 -9.18 -3.68 9.50
C GLU A 261 -8.25 -4.88 9.70
N LEU A 262 -7.27 -4.79 10.62
CA LEU A 262 -6.43 -5.94 11.00
C LEU A 262 -7.27 -7.12 11.53
N VAL A 263 -8.27 -6.85 12.37
CA VAL A 263 -9.19 -7.89 12.86
C VAL A 263 -9.99 -8.50 11.70
N ALA A 264 -10.52 -7.66 10.80
CA ALA A 264 -11.30 -8.13 9.65
C ALA A 264 -10.47 -9.02 8.72
N GLN A 265 -9.23 -8.61 8.41
CA GLN A 265 -8.31 -9.41 7.61
C GLN A 265 -7.88 -10.69 8.34
N GLY A 266 -7.66 -10.63 9.65
CA GLY A 266 -7.35 -11.80 10.46
C GLY A 266 -8.47 -12.84 10.43
N VAL A 267 -9.74 -12.43 10.59
CA VAL A 267 -10.90 -13.33 10.45
C VAL A 267 -10.99 -13.86 9.01
N GLY A 268 -10.75 -13.04 8.01
CA GLY A 268 -10.69 -13.46 6.61
C GLY A 268 -9.62 -14.51 6.35
N ASN A 269 -8.39 -14.29 6.84
CA ASN A 269 -7.28 -15.23 6.70
C ASN A 269 -7.53 -16.55 7.43
N MET A 270 -8.07 -16.48 8.65
CA MET A 270 -8.47 -17.68 9.38
C MET A 270 -9.53 -18.48 8.61
N THR A 271 -10.57 -17.83 8.10
CA THR A 271 -11.63 -18.49 7.31
C THR A 271 -11.07 -19.03 6.00
N SER A 272 -10.18 -18.29 5.33
CA SER A 272 -9.52 -18.70 4.09
C SER A 272 -8.68 -19.96 4.30
N GLY A 273 -7.83 -19.97 5.30
CA GLY A 273 -7.00 -21.14 5.65
C GLY A 273 -7.84 -22.37 6.04
N LEU A 274 -8.96 -22.17 6.74
CA LEU A 274 -9.87 -23.27 7.11
C LEU A 274 -10.58 -23.90 5.92
N LEU A 275 -10.82 -23.16 4.84
CA LEU A 275 -11.57 -23.63 3.67
C LEU A 275 -10.68 -23.96 2.45
N GLY A 276 -9.36 -23.81 2.56
CA GLY A 276 -8.44 -24.13 1.48
C GLY A 276 -8.09 -22.92 0.59
N GLY A 277 -8.29 -21.69 1.06
CA GLY A 277 -7.94 -20.48 0.34
C GLY A 277 -6.53 -19.98 0.66
N LEU A 278 -6.09 -18.97 -0.11
CA LEU A 278 -4.82 -18.28 0.08
C LEU A 278 -4.89 -17.23 1.19
N PRO A 279 -3.76 -16.76 1.73
CA PRO A 279 -3.74 -15.58 2.56
C PRO A 279 -4.15 -14.34 1.75
N MET A 280 -4.88 -13.45 2.41
CA MET A 280 -5.45 -12.26 1.79
C MET A 280 -5.01 -10.99 2.49
N THR A 281 -5.08 -9.90 1.73
CA THR A 281 -4.91 -8.52 2.22
C THR A 281 -5.96 -7.61 1.59
N SER A 282 -6.01 -6.35 2.01
CA SER A 282 -6.62 -5.29 1.21
C SER A 282 -5.84 -5.10 -0.07
N VAL A 283 -6.51 -5.06 -1.24
CA VAL A 283 -5.86 -5.01 -2.55
C VAL A 283 -6.15 -3.67 -3.23
N ILE A 284 -5.14 -2.83 -3.40
CA ILE A 284 -5.30 -1.47 -3.94
C ILE A 284 -5.81 -1.46 -5.39
N VAL A 285 -5.42 -2.41 -6.22
CA VAL A 285 -5.86 -2.50 -7.62
C VAL A 285 -7.38 -2.68 -7.68
N ARG A 286 -7.91 -3.67 -6.97
CA ARG A 286 -9.35 -3.94 -6.91
C ARG A 286 -10.13 -2.80 -6.26
N SER A 287 -9.60 -2.23 -5.18
CA SER A 287 -10.18 -1.07 -4.50
C SER A 287 -10.22 0.15 -5.42
N SER A 288 -9.19 0.38 -6.22
CA SER A 288 -9.16 1.47 -7.21
C SER A 288 -10.18 1.27 -8.32
N VAL A 289 -10.37 0.03 -8.79
CA VAL A 289 -11.46 -0.30 -9.75
C VAL A 289 -12.82 -0.01 -9.10
N ASN A 290 -13.04 -0.42 -7.86
CA ASN A 290 -14.26 -0.13 -7.10
C ASN A 290 -14.53 1.38 -7.00
N VAL A 291 -13.54 2.18 -6.61
CA VAL A 291 -13.62 3.64 -6.53
C VAL A 291 -13.93 4.25 -7.91
N ASN A 292 -13.19 3.84 -8.94
CA ASN A 292 -13.35 4.34 -10.30
C ASN A 292 -14.71 3.98 -10.93
N SER A 293 -15.32 2.89 -10.47
CA SER A 293 -16.65 2.45 -10.88
C SER A 293 -17.77 3.12 -10.09
N GLY A 294 -17.45 4.03 -9.18
CA GLY A 294 -18.41 4.80 -8.39
C GLY A 294 -18.90 4.12 -7.12
N GLY A 295 -18.15 3.14 -6.59
CA GLY A 295 -18.41 2.54 -5.28
C GLY A 295 -18.45 3.60 -4.19
N LYS A 296 -19.40 3.49 -3.25
CA LYS A 296 -19.60 4.47 -2.17
C LYS A 296 -19.51 3.85 -0.78
N THR A 297 -19.85 2.59 -0.66
CA THR A 297 -19.94 1.88 0.61
C THR A 297 -19.34 0.48 0.50
N LYS A 298 -19.03 -0.14 1.64
CA LYS A 298 -18.54 -1.51 1.72
C LYS A 298 -19.49 -2.55 1.13
N MET A 299 -20.76 -2.17 0.89
CA MET A 299 -21.73 -3.02 0.19
C MET A 299 -21.26 -3.38 -1.21
N SER A 300 -20.49 -2.50 -1.89
CA SER A 300 -19.91 -2.82 -3.20
C SER A 300 -18.92 -3.99 -3.13
N ALA A 301 -18.07 -4.02 -2.09
CA ALA A 301 -17.14 -5.13 -1.87
C ALA A 301 -17.88 -6.42 -1.45
N PHE A 302 -18.92 -6.30 -0.60
CA PHE A 302 -19.75 -7.44 -0.23
C PHE A 302 -20.47 -8.05 -1.44
N LEU A 303 -21.14 -7.22 -2.24
CA LEU A 303 -21.83 -7.66 -3.47
C LEU A 303 -20.84 -8.23 -4.49
N HIS A 304 -19.60 -7.71 -4.57
CA HIS A 304 -18.56 -8.29 -5.42
C HIS A 304 -18.29 -9.76 -5.01
N GLY A 305 -18.05 -10.03 -3.73
CA GLY A 305 -17.85 -11.41 -3.26
C GLY A 305 -19.06 -12.31 -3.48
N PHE A 306 -20.26 -11.79 -3.26
CA PHE A 306 -21.51 -12.52 -3.50
C PHE A 306 -21.70 -12.87 -4.98
N TRP A 307 -21.54 -11.89 -5.89
CA TRP A 307 -21.63 -12.12 -7.33
C TRP A 307 -20.52 -13.03 -7.85
N LEU A 308 -19.32 -12.95 -7.28
CA LEU A 308 -18.22 -13.85 -7.63
C LEU A 308 -18.58 -15.30 -7.28
N LEU A 309 -19.15 -15.53 -6.09
CA LEU A 309 -19.63 -16.86 -5.70
C LEU A 309 -20.73 -17.38 -6.63
N LEU A 310 -21.75 -16.55 -6.91
CA LEU A 310 -22.83 -16.93 -7.83
C LEU A 310 -22.31 -17.21 -9.25
N SER A 311 -21.38 -16.38 -9.73
CA SER A 311 -20.80 -16.57 -11.07
C SER A 311 -20.01 -17.87 -11.16
N LEU A 312 -19.29 -18.23 -10.11
CA LEU A 312 -18.56 -19.50 -10.03
C LEU A 312 -19.50 -20.71 -10.06
N LEU A 313 -20.63 -20.61 -9.37
CA LEU A 313 -21.60 -21.72 -9.28
C LEU A 313 -22.45 -21.91 -10.54
N PHE A 314 -22.85 -20.81 -11.18
CA PHE A 314 -23.88 -20.86 -12.24
C PHE A 314 -23.35 -20.65 -13.66
N ILE A 315 -22.26 -19.86 -13.83
CA ILE A 315 -21.81 -19.46 -15.16
C ILE A 315 -20.29 -19.58 -15.38
N PRO A 316 -19.59 -20.59 -14.81
CA PRO A 316 -18.13 -20.72 -14.99
C PRO A 316 -17.76 -20.91 -16.47
N PHE A 317 -18.56 -21.60 -17.26
CA PHE A 317 -18.37 -21.79 -18.70
C PHE A 317 -18.38 -20.48 -19.48
N LEU A 318 -19.16 -19.47 -19.02
CA LEU A 318 -19.20 -18.13 -19.65
C LEU A 318 -17.98 -17.31 -19.23
N LEU A 319 -17.56 -17.42 -17.98
CA LEU A 319 -16.38 -16.73 -17.48
C LEU A 319 -15.10 -17.23 -18.20
N ASN A 320 -15.02 -18.51 -18.53
CA ASN A 320 -13.91 -19.09 -19.30
C ASN A 320 -13.85 -18.63 -20.78
N LYS A 321 -14.83 -17.85 -21.24
CA LYS A 321 -14.80 -17.21 -22.56
C LYS A 321 -14.35 -15.75 -22.52
N ILE A 322 -14.04 -15.22 -21.34
CA ILE A 322 -13.55 -13.85 -21.20
C ILE A 322 -12.10 -13.78 -21.68
N PRO A 323 -11.78 -12.94 -22.70
CA PRO A 323 -10.40 -12.75 -23.12
C PRO A 323 -9.59 -11.98 -22.08
N LEU A 324 -8.37 -12.41 -21.79
CA LEU A 324 -7.43 -11.68 -20.93
C LEU A 324 -7.14 -10.29 -21.50
N ALA A 325 -7.13 -10.14 -22.80
CA ALA A 325 -7.00 -8.86 -23.51
C ALA A 325 -8.07 -7.82 -23.13
N SER A 326 -9.31 -8.25 -22.85
CA SER A 326 -10.37 -7.36 -22.32
C SER A 326 -10.08 -6.90 -20.90
N LEU A 327 -9.62 -7.79 -20.05
CA LEU A 327 -9.25 -7.48 -18.67
C LEU A 327 -8.02 -6.57 -18.64
N ALA A 328 -7.04 -6.83 -19.50
CA ALA A 328 -5.86 -5.99 -19.67
C ALA A 328 -6.24 -4.55 -20.02
N ALA A 329 -7.18 -4.32 -20.92
CA ALA A 329 -7.65 -2.98 -21.26
C ALA A 329 -8.25 -2.23 -20.05
N ILE A 330 -9.01 -2.92 -19.21
CA ILE A 330 -9.56 -2.34 -17.96
C ILE A 330 -8.43 -1.96 -16.98
N LEU A 331 -7.44 -2.85 -16.83
CA LEU A 331 -6.32 -2.64 -15.92
C LEU A 331 -5.33 -1.58 -16.43
N LEU A 332 -5.12 -1.46 -17.75
CA LEU A 332 -4.35 -0.35 -18.35
C LEU A 332 -4.94 1.02 -18.00
N ILE A 333 -6.26 1.19 -18.14
CA ILE A 333 -6.92 2.43 -17.76
C ILE A 333 -6.85 2.68 -16.24
N THR A 334 -6.94 1.62 -15.44
CA THR A 334 -6.79 1.73 -13.98
C THR A 334 -5.37 2.15 -13.60
N GLY A 335 -4.36 1.53 -14.22
CA GLY A 335 -2.95 1.90 -14.05
C GLY A 335 -2.67 3.35 -14.41
N TYR A 336 -3.19 3.82 -15.55
CA TYR A 336 -3.09 5.22 -15.96
C TYR A 336 -3.72 6.18 -14.94
N LYS A 337 -4.87 5.82 -14.37
CA LYS A 337 -5.53 6.65 -13.34
C LYS A 337 -4.74 6.72 -12.04
N LEU A 338 -3.98 5.68 -11.67
CA LEU A 338 -3.11 5.66 -10.50
C LEU A 338 -1.79 6.43 -10.74
N ALA A 339 -1.19 6.27 -11.93
CA ALA A 339 0.10 6.89 -12.30
C ALA A 339 -0.06 8.22 -13.09
N LYS A 340 -1.06 9.03 -12.76
CA LYS A 340 -1.30 10.30 -13.45
C LYS A 340 -0.09 11.22 -13.42
N LEU A 341 0.27 11.80 -14.57
CA LEU A 341 1.35 12.79 -14.67
C LEU A 341 1.16 13.99 -13.75
N SER A 342 -0.10 14.36 -13.47
CA SER A 342 -0.44 15.44 -12.53
C SER A 342 0.05 15.15 -11.10
N LEU A 343 0.13 13.88 -10.69
CA LEU A 343 0.65 13.47 -9.39
C LEU A 343 2.16 13.74 -9.30
N PHE A 344 2.94 13.39 -10.33
CA PHE A 344 4.37 13.69 -10.39
C PHE A 344 4.65 15.18 -10.36
N LYS A 345 3.87 15.98 -11.10
CA LYS A 345 3.96 17.44 -11.07
C LYS A 345 3.62 18.02 -9.69
N LYS A 346 2.60 17.50 -9.02
CA LYS A 346 2.22 17.87 -7.66
C LYS A 346 3.37 17.60 -6.69
N MET A 347 3.95 16.39 -6.71
CA MET A 347 5.04 16.00 -5.82
C MET A 347 6.30 16.84 -6.05
N TRP A 348 6.63 17.13 -7.32
CA TRP A 348 7.72 18.06 -7.66
C TRP A 348 7.53 19.48 -7.08
N ARG A 349 6.30 20.01 -7.17
CA ARG A 349 5.95 21.35 -6.64
C ARG A 349 5.94 21.41 -5.11
N ASN A 350 5.68 20.29 -4.43
CA ASN A 350 5.71 20.20 -2.97
C ASN A 350 7.14 20.26 -2.39
N GLY A 351 8.16 20.29 -3.23
CA GLY A 351 9.56 20.39 -2.81
C GLY A 351 10.30 19.05 -2.72
N ARG A 352 11.62 19.16 -2.57
CA ARG A 352 12.53 18.00 -2.58
C ARG A 352 12.23 16.98 -1.47
N ASP A 353 11.79 17.46 -0.31
CA ASP A 353 11.52 16.62 0.86
C ASP A 353 10.32 15.68 0.66
N GLN A 354 9.42 16.01 -0.26
CA GLN A 354 8.31 15.14 -0.67
C GLN A 354 8.64 14.39 -1.97
N PHE A 355 9.31 15.04 -2.92
CA PHE A 355 9.56 14.45 -4.23
C PHE A 355 10.58 13.31 -4.19
N ILE A 356 11.67 13.44 -3.41
CA ILE A 356 12.71 12.41 -3.38
C ILE A 356 12.21 11.09 -2.76
N PRO A 357 11.54 11.07 -1.58
CA PRO A 357 10.95 9.83 -1.10
C PRO A 357 9.90 9.25 -2.05
N PHE A 358 9.09 10.10 -2.71
CA PHE A 358 8.12 9.69 -3.70
C PHE A 358 8.79 8.96 -4.88
N ILE A 359 9.78 9.58 -5.54
CA ILE A 359 10.42 8.99 -6.73
C ILE A 359 11.24 7.76 -6.39
N VAL A 360 11.92 7.74 -5.23
CA VAL A 360 12.64 6.56 -4.75
C VAL A 360 11.68 5.39 -4.52
N THR A 361 10.51 5.66 -3.92
CA THR A 361 9.46 4.62 -3.75
C THR A 361 9.01 4.10 -5.11
N VAL A 362 8.71 5.01 -6.07
CA VAL A 362 8.29 4.62 -7.42
C VAL A 362 9.31 3.68 -8.07
N LEU A 363 10.57 4.10 -8.11
CA LEU A 363 11.63 3.32 -8.75
C LEU A 363 11.87 1.99 -8.01
N ALA A 364 11.98 2.04 -6.69
CA ALA A 364 12.25 0.84 -5.91
C ALA A 364 11.13 -0.20 -6.04
N VAL A 365 9.84 0.20 -6.01
CA VAL A 365 8.71 -0.72 -6.21
C VAL A 365 8.70 -1.29 -7.63
N VAL A 366 8.96 -0.48 -8.66
CA VAL A 366 8.93 -0.93 -10.06
C VAL A 366 10.06 -1.93 -10.35
N PHE A 367 11.25 -1.76 -9.75
CA PHE A 367 12.42 -2.61 -10.00
C PHE A 367 12.63 -3.75 -8.97
N THR A 368 11.79 -3.83 -7.95
CA THR A 368 11.86 -4.92 -6.96
C THR A 368 10.48 -5.54 -6.74
N ASP A 369 9.88 -5.25 -5.62
CA ASP A 369 8.51 -5.60 -5.24
C ASP A 369 7.90 -4.52 -4.35
N LEU A 370 6.60 -4.64 -4.08
CA LEU A 370 5.84 -3.64 -3.33
C LEU A 370 6.43 -3.41 -1.93
N LEU A 371 6.76 -4.48 -1.20
CA LEU A 371 7.23 -4.36 0.20
C LEU A 371 8.63 -3.79 0.29
N LYS A 372 9.58 -4.32 -0.49
CA LYS A 372 10.95 -3.80 -0.52
C LYS A 372 10.97 -2.35 -0.98
N GLY A 373 10.22 -2.04 -2.04
CA GLY A 373 10.16 -0.69 -2.60
C GLY A 373 9.60 0.33 -1.61
N VAL A 374 8.52 -0.02 -0.89
CA VAL A 374 7.96 0.84 0.16
C VAL A 374 8.93 0.97 1.33
N ALA A 375 9.63 -0.10 1.74
CA ALA A 375 10.63 -0.04 2.80
C ALA A 375 11.78 0.92 2.45
N PHE A 376 12.32 0.88 1.23
CA PHE A 376 13.30 1.86 0.75
C PHE A 376 12.76 3.29 0.75
N GLY A 377 11.53 3.48 0.26
CA GLY A 377 10.86 4.77 0.29
C GLY A 377 10.68 5.30 1.71
N MET A 378 10.31 4.43 2.65
CA MET A 378 10.17 4.75 4.07
C MET A 378 11.51 5.19 4.69
N MET A 379 12.59 4.47 4.45
CA MET A 379 13.92 4.86 4.95
C MET A 379 14.29 6.28 4.49
N ILE A 380 14.11 6.57 3.21
CA ILE A 380 14.37 7.91 2.67
C ILE A 380 13.37 8.94 3.22
N GLY A 381 12.09 8.60 3.32
CA GLY A 381 11.05 9.47 3.90
C GLY A 381 11.35 9.86 5.34
N ILE A 382 11.70 8.90 6.19
CA ILE A 382 12.10 9.11 7.58
C ILE A 382 13.36 10.00 7.65
N PHE A 383 14.35 9.73 6.81
CA PHE A 383 15.54 10.56 6.74
C PHE A 383 15.21 12.04 6.47
N TYR A 384 14.33 12.33 5.51
CA TYR A 384 13.91 13.70 5.20
C TYR A 384 13.10 14.33 6.33
N ILE A 385 12.21 13.57 7.00
CA ILE A 385 11.48 14.04 8.19
C ILE A 385 12.44 14.42 9.30
N LEU A 386 13.40 13.54 9.63
CA LEU A 386 14.41 13.81 10.65
C LEU A 386 15.26 15.03 10.28
N ARG A 387 15.71 15.12 9.02
CA ARG A 387 16.48 16.28 8.53
C ARG A 387 15.71 17.58 8.67
N THR A 388 14.41 17.59 8.38
CA THR A 388 13.58 18.78 8.51
C THR A 388 13.41 19.19 9.96
N ASN A 389 13.18 18.23 10.86
CA ASN A 389 13.11 18.47 12.30
C ASN A 389 14.43 19.02 12.87
N LEU A 390 15.58 18.54 12.36
CA LEU A 390 16.90 19.06 12.73
C LEU A 390 17.08 20.54 12.38
N ARG A 391 16.47 21.01 11.28
CA ARG A 391 16.64 22.40 10.79
C ARG A 391 15.73 23.41 11.50
N ASN A 392 14.62 22.98 12.07
CA ASN A 392 13.58 23.87 12.61
C ASN A 392 13.61 24.00 14.15
N SER A 393 14.77 23.80 14.76
CA SER A 393 14.92 23.78 16.22
C SER A 393 14.94 25.17 16.88
N TYR A 394 15.18 26.22 16.11
CA TYR A 394 15.24 27.58 16.62
C TYR A 394 15.10 28.62 15.49
N PHE A 395 14.72 29.83 15.88
CA PHE A 395 14.72 31.00 15.00
C PHE A 395 15.87 31.94 15.41
N TYR A 396 16.67 32.32 14.45
CA TYR A 396 17.82 33.19 14.65
C TYR A 396 17.50 34.59 14.10
N LYS A 397 17.61 35.62 14.93
CA LYS A 397 17.35 37.00 14.52
C LYS A 397 18.42 37.91 15.12
N ILE A 398 18.93 38.85 14.30
CA ILE A 398 19.79 39.89 14.77
C ILE A 398 18.92 41.13 14.97
N GLU A 399 18.83 41.62 16.19
CA GLU A 399 18.09 42.82 16.56
C GLU A 399 19.10 43.97 16.83
N LYS A 400 18.86 45.13 16.26
CA LYS A 400 19.64 46.34 16.57
C LYS A 400 19.07 46.99 17.82
N ASN A 401 19.86 47.03 18.89
CA ASN A 401 19.49 47.71 20.12
C ASN A 401 20.55 48.81 20.41
N GLY A 402 20.29 50.03 19.90
CA GLY A 402 21.23 51.14 19.92
C GLY A 402 22.47 50.87 19.04
N GLU A 403 23.69 51.10 19.57
CA GLU A 403 24.94 50.82 18.87
C GLU A 403 25.39 49.36 18.86
N LYS A 404 24.73 48.47 19.65
CA LYS A 404 25.13 47.06 19.75
C LYS A 404 24.09 46.13 19.11
N ASN A 405 24.58 45.15 18.35
CA ASN A 405 23.77 44.10 17.79
C ASN A 405 23.49 43.04 18.87
N VAL A 406 22.21 42.73 19.09
CA VAL A 406 21.77 41.64 19.97
C VAL A 406 21.31 40.49 19.10
N ILE A 407 21.88 39.33 19.35
CA ILE A 407 21.53 38.09 18.67
C ILE A 407 20.48 37.37 19.51
N ARG A 408 19.24 37.27 19.03
CA ARG A 408 18.20 36.51 19.68
C ARG A 408 18.03 35.13 19.03
N ILE A 409 18.17 34.10 19.81
CA ILE A 409 17.94 32.69 19.45
C ILE A 409 16.66 32.26 20.16
N LYS A 410 15.53 32.26 19.46
CA LYS A 410 14.26 31.81 19.98
C LYS A 410 14.12 30.31 19.73
N LEU A 411 14.03 29.50 20.78
CA LEU A 411 13.90 28.06 20.70
C LEU A 411 12.51 27.67 20.21
N ALA A 412 12.41 26.54 19.52
CA ALA A 412 11.14 25.96 19.07
C ALA A 412 10.30 25.48 20.27
N GLN A 413 9.02 25.24 20.04
CA GLN A 413 8.09 24.74 21.05
C GLN A 413 8.54 23.38 21.64
N GLU A 414 9.13 22.53 20.80
CA GLU A 414 9.69 21.24 21.19
C GLU A 414 11.14 21.12 20.68
N VAL A 415 12.07 21.01 21.59
CA VAL A 415 13.51 20.90 21.30
C VAL A 415 14.00 19.55 21.81
N SER A 416 14.10 18.58 20.90
CA SER A 416 14.50 17.21 21.20
C SER A 416 16.01 17.01 21.15
N PHE A 417 16.50 15.86 21.59
CA PHE A 417 17.88 15.43 21.43
C PHE A 417 18.41 15.58 19.99
N LEU A 418 17.58 15.36 18.98
CA LEU A 418 17.95 15.50 17.57
C LEU A 418 18.45 16.91 17.22
N ASN A 419 18.02 17.92 17.97
CA ASN A 419 18.38 19.31 17.75
C ASN A 419 19.74 19.71 18.39
N LYS A 420 20.30 18.83 19.21
CA LYS A 420 21.56 19.04 19.95
C LYS A 420 22.69 19.56 19.06
N ALA A 421 22.97 18.84 17.98
CA ALA A 421 24.08 19.19 17.07
C ALA A 421 23.86 20.55 16.37
N ALA A 422 22.64 20.84 15.94
CA ALA A 422 22.32 22.11 15.26
C ALA A 422 22.46 23.30 16.19
N ILE A 423 21.96 23.20 17.41
CA ILE A 423 22.06 24.26 18.45
C ILE A 423 23.52 24.46 18.82
N GLN A 424 24.26 23.39 19.10
CA GLN A 424 25.68 23.45 19.44
C GLN A 424 26.51 24.15 18.34
N GLN A 425 26.31 23.77 17.07
CA GLN A 425 27.01 24.39 15.95
C GLN A 425 26.68 25.88 15.81
N THR A 426 25.44 26.26 16.06
CA THR A 426 25.04 27.68 16.00
C THR A 426 25.68 28.47 17.11
N LEU A 427 25.64 27.97 18.34
CA LEU A 427 26.27 28.64 19.49
C LEU A 427 27.78 28.79 19.30
N LEU A 428 28.43 27.80 18.67
CA LEU A 428 29.89 27.87 18.39
C LEU A 428 30.24 28.86 17.28
N LYS A 429 29.34 29.17 16.36
CA LYS A 429 29.54 30.11 15.24
C LYS A 429 29.19 31.54 15.57
N LEU A 430 28.70 31.82 16.77
CA LEU A 430 28.37 33.19 17.17
C LEU A 430 29.62 34.04 17.23
N PRO A 431 29.55 35.34 16.79
CA PRO A 431 30.65 36.27 16.86
C PRO A 431 31.14 36.48 18.29
N LYS A 432 32.43 36.66 18.48
CA LYS A 432 33.00 37.07 19.77
C LYS A 432 32.47 38.47 20.15
N GLU A 433 32.44 38.78 21.43
CA GLU A 433 32.02 40.11 21.94
C GLU A 433 30.57 40.48 21.56
N SER A 434 29.71 39.50 21.37
CA SER A 434 28.30 39.69 21.02
C SER A 434 27.40 39.61 22.25
N ASN A 435 26.22 40.23 22.19
CA ASN A 435 25.16 40.07 23.14
C ASN A 435 24.18 39.00 22.59
N VAL A 436 23.97 37.91 23.33
CA VAL A 436 23.16 36.78 22.89
C VAL A 436 22.04 36.57 23.88
N ILE A 437 20.80 36.50 23.37
CA ILE A 437 19.61 36.15 24.14
C ILE A 437 19.12 34.80 23.66
N ILE A 438 19.08 33.79 24.56
CA ILE A 438 18.50 32.48 24.27
C ILE A 438 17.12 32.46 24.93
N ASP A 439 16.08 32.46 24.10
CA ASP A 439 14.68 32.64 24.51
C ASP A 439 13.90 31.34 24.36
N GLY A 440 13.51 30.75 25.50
CA GLY A 440 12.69 29.54 25.59
C GLY A 440 11.22 29.82 25.93
N SER A 441 10.74 31.06 25.75
CA SER A 441 9.37 31.45 26.14
C SER A 441 8.28 30.61 25.51
N ASP A 442 8.50 30.14 24.27
CA ASP A 442 7.54 29.30 23.55
C ASP A 442 7.82 27.79 23.75
N SER A 443 8.91 27.42 24.44
CA SER A 443 9.33 26.04 24.57
C SER A 443 8.52 25.31 25.65
N LEU A 444 7.80 24.27 25.26
CA LEU A 444 7.08 23.36 26.15
C LEU A 444 7.97 22.24 26.66
N PHE A 445 8.94 21.84 25.83
CA PHE A 445 9.91 20.80 26.14
C PHE A 445 11.29 21.12 25.58
N ILE A 446 12.32 21.00 26.40
CA ILE A 446 13.72 21.07 25.98
C ILE A 446 14.44 19.84 26.58
N ASP A 447 15.08 19.09 25.68
CA ASP A 447 15.85 17.89 26.07
C ASP A 447 17.02 18.25 27.00
N LYS A 448 17.31 17.34 27.94
CA LYS A 448 18.34 17.54 28.95
C LYS A 448 19.73 17.83 28.36
N ASP A 449 20.11 17.12 27.30
CA ASP A 449 21.39 17.30 26.65
C ASP A 449 21.50 18.69 25.98
N VAL A 450 20.36 19.23 25.48
CA VAL A 450 20.31 20.59 24.93
C VAL A 450 20.41 21.64 26.03
N LEU A 451 19.74 21.43 27.15
CA LEU A 451 19.87 22.31 28.33
C LEU A 451 21.32 22.36 28.81
N GLU A 452 22.01 21.23 28.87
CA GLU A 452 23.43 21.17 29.26
C GLU A 452 24.30 21.99 28.30
N ILE A 453 24.08 21.90 26.98
CA ILE A 453 24.82 22.69 26.00
C ILE A 453 24.58 24.21 26.19
N ILE A 454 23.34 24.61 26.43
CA ILE A 454 22.99 26.01 26.67
C ILE A 454 23.68 26.54 27.94
N HIS A 455 23.65 25.78 29.03
CA HIS A 455 24.31 26.12 30.29
C HIS A 455 25.83 26.17 30.14
N ASN A 456 26.44 25.18 29.47
CA ASN A 456 27.88 25.17 29.18
C ASN A 456 28.28 26.35 28.30
N PHE A 457 27.47 26.71 27.30
CA PHE A 457 27.73 27.87 26.48
C PHE A 457 27.70 29.17 27.30
N LYS A 458 26.70 29.37 28.18
CA LYS A 458 26.62 30.54 29.07
C LYS A 458 27.84 30.64 29.96
N HIS A 459 28.28 29.51 30.52
CA HIS A 459 29.48 29.48 31.42
C HIS A 459 30.74 29.83 30.66
N ASN A 460 30.92 29.33 29.44
CA ASN A 460 32.12 29.55 28.61
C ASN A 460 32.10 30.85 27.83
N ALA A 461 30.95 31.51 27.67
CA ALA A 461 30.78 32.73 26.91
C ALA A 461 31.59 33.93 27.49
N PHE A 462 31.67 33.97 28.80
CA PHE A 462 32.42 35.02 29.52
C PHE A 462 33.90 35.08 29.09
N SER A 463 34.54 33.96 28.91
CA SER A 463 35.94 33.89 28.42
C SER A 463 36.14 34.41 27.00
N LYS A 464 35.02 34.56 26.20
CA LYS A 464 35.01 35.05 24.83
C LYS A 464 34.49 36.50 24.74
N GLY A 465 34.27 37.21 25.84
CA GLY A 465 33.70 38.54 25.89
C GLY A 465 32.22 38.60 25.45
N THR A 466 31.53 37.42 25.39
CA THR A 466 30.12 37.33 24.98
C THR A 466 29.22 37.38 26.19
N ILE A 467 28.20 38.23 26.17
CA ILE A 467 27.19 38.32 27.24
C ILE A 467 26.00 37.46 26.81
N VAL A 468 25.66 36.47 27.65
CA VAL A 468 24.57 35.54 27.37
C VAL A 468 23.46 35.68 28.40
N GLU A 469 22.28 36.04 27.94
CA GLU A 469 21.04 36.06 28.73
C GLU A 469 20.15 34.87 28.33
N ILE A 470 19.64 34.17 29.33
CA ILE A 470 18.73 33.03 29.14
C ILE A 470 17.36 33.47 29.64
N LEU A 471 16.35 33.47 28.74
CA LEU A 471 14.99 33.87 29.06
C LEU A 471 14.06 32.65 29.05
N ASN A 472 13.32 32.48 30.14
CA ASN A 472 12.22 31.50 30.29
C ASN A 472 12.60 30.03 29.95
N ILE A 473 13.84 29.66 30.22
CA ILE A 473 14.31 28.28 30.16
C ILE A 473 14.31 27.70 31.56
N ARG A 474 13.61 26.58 31.75
CA ARG A 474 13.55 25.87 33.04
C ARG A 474 14.73 24.91 33.16
N ASP A 475 15.18 24.64 34.38
CA ASP A 475 16.26 23.70 34.67
C ASP A 475 15.84 22.23 34.41
N HIS A 476 14.53 21.96 34.42
CA HIS A 476 13.96 20.64 34.17
C HIS A 476 12.63 20.74 33.42
N TYR A 477 12.46 19.90 32.40
CA TYR A 477 11.22 19.72 31.66
C TYR A 477 10.74 18.29 31.83
N ASP A 478 9.51 18.12 32.36
CA ASP A 478 8.91 16.81 32.56
C ASP A 478 8.01 16.45 31.38
N VAL A 479 8.23 15.30 30.74
CA VAL A 479 7.46 14.82 29.60
C VAL A 479 5.99 14.52 30.00
N SER A 480 5.73 14.28 31.29
CA SER A 480 4.40 13.99 31.79
C SER A 480 3.43 15.19 31.71
N ASN A 481 3.94 16.42 31.77
CA ASN A 481 3.12 17.64 31.76
C ASN A 481 2.51 18.00 30.39
N THR A 482 3.00 17.42 29.29
CA THR A 482 2.42 17.63 27.94
C THR A 482 1.05 16.97 27.79
N LYS A 483 0.81 15.86 28.49
CA LYS A 483 -0.51 15.18 28.49
C LYS A 483 -1.60 15.95 29.24
N GLU A 484 -1.26 16.62 30.31
CA GLU A 484 -2.21 17.46 31.05
C GLU A 484 -2.64 18.72 30.31
N PHE A 485 -1.76 19.26 29.45
CA PHE A 485 -2.08 20.43 28.63
C PHE A 485 -3.08 20.10 27.52
N VAL A 486 -2.94 18.94 26.87
CA VAL A 486 -3.90 18.44 25.88
C VAL A 486 -5.26 18.15 26.51
N LEU A 487 -5.30 17.55 27.70
CA LEU A 487 -6.53 17.27 28.45
C LEU A 487 -7.26 18.52 28.96
N LYS A 488 -6.53 19.64 29.20
CA LYS A 488 -7.16 20.92 29.56
C LYS A 488 -7.83 21.61 28.39
N ILE A 489 -7.33 21.45 27.14
CA ILE A 489 -7.96 22.00 25.93
C ILE A 489 -9.27 21.26 25.62
N GLU A 490 -9.33 19.96 25.85
CA GLU A 490 -10.56 19.17 25.64
C GLU A 490 -11.69 19.52 26.64
N LYS A 491 -11.37 20.14 27.78
CA LYS A 491 -12.37 20.59 28.78
C LYS A 491 -12.89 22.03 28.56
N ILE A 492 -12.35 22.73 27.56
CA ILE A 492 -12.72 24.13 27.27
C ILE A 492 -13.59 24.23 26.00
N ASN A 493 -13.73 23.15 25.24
CA ASN A 493 -14.65 23.00 24.12
C ASN A 493 -15.79 22.03 24.50
#